data_14874248ff6302ca1185387994b10837
#
_entry.id   14874248ff6302ca1185387994b10837
#
_cell.length_a   1.000
_cell.length_b   1.000
_cell.length_c   1.000
_cell.angle_alpha   90.00
_cell.angle_beta   90.00
_cell.angle_gamma   90.00
#
_symmetry.space_group_name_H-M   'P 1'
#
loop_
_entity.id
_entity.type
_entity.pdbx_description
1 polymer ?
#
loop_
_entity_poly.entity_id
_entity_poly.type
_entity_poly.pdbx_seq_one_letter_code
_entity_poly.pdbx_strand_id
1 'polypeptide(L)'
;MLKHIAKGLSVAAIVTMAMAAQASDTIKVGVLHSLSGTMAISETTLKDTVLMMIDEQNKKGGILGKKLEPVVVDPASNWPLFAEKMRGLITKDKVDVTFGCWTSVSRKSVLPVVEELNGILFYPVQYEGEESSKNVFYTGASPNQQAVPAVDYLMNEVGVKRWVLAGTDYVYPRTTNKILKAYLKSKGVADKDIMVNYTPFGHSDWQSIVSDVKKFGSTGKKTAVVSTINGDANVPFYKELGNQGISADNIPVVAFSVGEEELSGLDTKPLVGHLAAWNYFQSAEADVNEEFIASWKKYMKDDKKVTNDPMEATYIGFKMWVKAVEKAGTTNTDAVLDAMVGVSVPNLTGGYATMMPNHHLTKPVLIGEIQEDGQFETVWKTPDTVVGDAWSDYLPGSKDLISDWRKPLECGAYNVKTKKCSGQNY
;
A
#
# COMPACT_ATOMS: atom_id res chain seq x y z
N MET A 1 17.03 95.89 -20.83
CA MET A 1 17.40 95.11 -19.65
C MET A 1 16.64 93.78 -19.70
N LEU A 2 17.33 92.75 -20.13
CA LEU A 2 16.76 91.42 -20.28
C LEU A 2 16.72 90.67 -18.95
N LYS A 3 15.64 90.04 -18.58
CA LYS A 3 15.60 89.03 -17.57
C LYS A 3 15.10 87.74 -18.20
N HIS A 4 15.98 86.79 -18.30
CA HIS A 4 15.63 85.44 -18.70
C HIS A 4 14.96 84.67 -17.54
N ILE A 5 13.77 84.06 -17.84
CA ILE A 5 13.10 83.12 -16.98
C ILE A 5 13.37 81.73 -17.56
N ALA A 6 14.16 80.91 -16.84
CA ALA A 6 14.38 79.56 -17.15
C ALA A 6 13.22 78.74 -16.61
N LYS A 7 12.48 78.00 -17.49
CA LYS A 7 11.49 77.03 -17.12
C LYS A 7 12.17 75.67 -16.93
N GLY A 8 12.18 75.19 -15.67
CA GLY A 8 12.59 73.82 -15.37
C GLY A 8 11.44 72.88 -15.68
N LEU A 9 11.66 71.93 -16.60
CA LEU A 9 10.79 70.74 -16.79
C LEU A 9 11.26 69.66 -15.83
N SER A 10 10.43 69.36 -14.83
CA SER A 10 10.57 68.17 -14.01
C SER A 10 9.95 66.99 -14.74
N VAL A 11 10.75 66.04 -15.24
CA VAL A 11 10.32 64.76 -15.76
C VAL A 11 10.12 63.82 -14.57
N ALA A 12 8.86 63.59 -14.19
CA ALA A 12 8.51 62.53 -13.23
C ALA A 12 8.58 61.19 -13.95
N ALA A 13 9.62 60.39 -13.70
CA ALA A 13 9.69 58.99 -14.14
C ALA A 13 8.77 58.15 -13.27
N ILE A 14 7.61 57.78 -13.82
CA ILE A 14 6.74 56.78 -13.24
C ILE A 14 7.39 55.43 -13.49
N VAL A 15 8.03 54.86 -12.46
CA VAL A 15 8.48 53.46 -12.46
C VAL A 15 7.26 52.61 -12.18
N THR A 16 6.60 52.14 -13.19
CA THR A 16 5.60 51.06 -13.11
C THR A 16 6.34 49.76 -12.81
N MET A 17 6.40 49.38 -11.54
CA MET A 17 6.71 48.01 -11.16
C MET A 17 5.57 47.11 -11.67
N ALA A 18 5.80 46.48 -12.82
CA ALA A 18 5.01 45.31 -13.21
C ALA A 18 5.33 44.21 -12.21
N MET A 19 4.46 44.02 -11.20
CA MET A 19 4.39 42.77 -10.48
C MET A 19 3.96 41.73 -11.50
N ALA A 20 4.92 41.09 -12.15
CA ALA A 20 4.66 39.80 -12.77
C ALA A 20 4.19 38.89 -11.64
N ALA A 21 2.91 38.55 -11.63
CA ALA A 21 2.43 37.43 -10.84
C ALA A 21 3.22 36.22 -11.33
N GLN A 22 4.33 35.92 -10.66
CA GLN A 22 4.98 34.63 -10.79
C GLN A 22 3.90 33.61 -10.39
N ALA A 23 3.38 32.87 -11.35
CA ALA A 23 2.66 31.63 -11.07
C ALA A 23 3.58 30.87 -10.10
N SER A 24 3.12 30.68 -8.88
CA SER A 24 3.92 29.97 -7.88
C SER A 24 4.16 28.58 -8.44
N ASP A 25 5.42 28.31 -8.79
CA ASP A 25 5.86 27.02 -9.28
C ASP A 25 5.60 26.01 -8.14
N THR A 26 4.58 25.17 -8.29
CA THR A 26 4.17 24.17 -7.31
C THR A 26 4.81 22.83 -7.63
N ILE A 27 5.00 21.99 -6.61
CA ILE A 27 5.36 20.59 -6.78
C ILE A 27 4.05 19.80 -6.86
N LYS A 28 3.80 19.12 -7.97
CA LYS A 28 2.54 18.42 -8.21
C LYS A 28 2.60 16.98 -7.75
N VAL A 29 1.62 16.57 -6.98
CA VAL A 29 1.47 15.24 -6.42
C VAL A 29 0.26 14.56 -7.04
N GLY A 30 0.47 13.52 -7.83
CA GLY A 30 -0.58 12.69 -8.40
C GLY A 30 -1.19 11.77 -7.33
N VAL A 31 -2.52 11.70 -7.33
CA VAL A 31 -3.31 10.83 -6.44
C VAL A 31 -4.19 9.96 -7.31
N LEU A 32 -3.84 8.69 -7.42
CA LEU A 32 -4.44 7.72 -8.34
C LEU A 32 -5.10 6.59 -7.55
N HIS A 33 -6.30 6.85 -7.05
CA HIS A 33 -7.10 5.89 -6.27
C HIS A 33 -8.53 5.84 -6.77
N SER A 34 -9.13 4.64 -6.79
CA SER A 34 -10.55 4.47 -7.14
C SER A 34 -11.45 5.10 -6.10
N LEU A 35 -12.26 6.06 -6.52
CA LEU A 35 -13.25 6.76 -5.70
C LEU A 35 -14.67 6.23 -5.97
N SER A 36 -14.79 5.34 -6.95
CA SER A 36 -16.02 4.65 -7.34
C SER A 36 -15.69 3.20 -7.75
N GLY A 37 -16.73 2.36 -7.83
CA GLY A 37 -16.61 0.92 -8.14
C GLY A 37 -16.24 0.06 -6.93
N THR A 38 -15.87 -1.20 -7.18
CA THR A 38 -15.69 -2.26 -6.17
C THR A 38 -14.56 -2.00 -5.15
N MET A 39 -13.59 -1.14 -5.49
CA MET A 39 -12.46 -0.82 -4.63
C MET A 39 -12.59 0.51 -3.88
N ALA A 40 -13.67 1.27 -4.10
CA ALA A 40 -13.87 2.57 -3.44
C ALA A 40 -13.89 2.47 -1.91
N ILE A 41 -14.42 1.37 -1.36
CA ILE A 41 -14.46 1.11 0.09
C ILE A 41 -13.06 1.16 0.73
N SER A 42 -12.03 0.72 0.01
CA SER A 42 -10.66 0.66 0.51
C SER A 42 -9.80 1.85 0.04
N GLU A 43 -10.06 2.38 -1.16
CA GLU A 43 -9.15 3.37 -1.77
C GLU A 43 -9.48 4.84 -1.43
N THR A 44 -10.72 5.15 -1.05
CA THR A 44 -11.12 6.54 -0.78
C THR A 44 -10.33 7.15 0.38
N THR A 45 -10.09 6.39 1.44
CA THR A 45 -9.31 6.84 2.59
C THR A 45 -7.85 7.10 2.26
N LEU A 46 -7.28 6.38 1.28
CA LEU A 46 -5.90 6.62 0.84
C LEU A 46 -5.76 7.95 0.10
N LYS A 47 -6.73 8.30 -0.75
CA LYS A 47 -6.81 9.64 -1.35
C LYS A 47 -6.83 10.72 -0.26
N ASP A 48 -7.69 10.58 0.74
CA ASP A 48 -7.81 11.57 1.81
C ASP A 48 -6.55 11.63 2.68
N THR A 49 -5.86 10.51 2.88
CA THR A 49 -4.56 10.46 3.58
C THR A 49 -3.50 11.28 2.85
N VAL A 50 -3.36 11.11 1.54
CA VAL A 50 -2.41 11.91 0.74
C VAL A 50 -2.76 13.39 0.81
N LEU A 51 -4.05 13.76 0.70
CA LEU A 51 -4.49 15.15 0.78
C LEU A 51 -4.20 15.78 2.16
N MET A 52 -4.42 15.03 3.25
CA MET A 52 -4.06 15.44 4.60
C MET A 52 -2.56 15.69 4.71
N MET A 53 -1.73 14.76 4.21
CA MET A 53 -0.27 14.89 4.26
C MET A 53 0.23 16.09 3.46
N ILE A 54 -0.37 16.38 2.30
CA ILE A 54 -0.08 17.58 1.50
C ILE A 54 -0.43 18.85 2.28
N ASP A 55 -1.62 18.90 2.90
CA ASP A 55 -2.07 20.05 3.70
C ASP A 55 -1.11 20.32 4.86
N GLU A 56 -0.74 19.28 5.60
CA GLU A 56 0.23 19.39 6.70
C GLU A 56 1.61 19.85 6.23
N GLN A 57 2.12 19.31 5.13
CA GLN A 57 3.41 19.70 4.57
C GLN A 57 3.38 21.15 4.09
N ASN A 58 2.28 21.59 3.49
CA ASN A 58 2.07 22.95 3.05
C ASN A 58 2.01 23.95 4.22
N LYS A 59 1.42 23.57 5.36
CA LYS A 59 1.46 24.36 6.59
C LYS A 59 2.88 24.56 7.14
N LYS A 60 3.77 23.59 6.91
CA LYS A 60 5.19 23.65 7.27
C LYS A 60 6.04 24.45 6.27
N GLY A 61 5.47 24.95 5.19
CA GLY A 61 6.18 25.73 4.16
C GLY A 61 6.36 25.02 2.81
N GLY A 62 5.85 23.81 2.65
CA GLY A 62 6.02 23.01 1.44
C GLY A 62 7.33 22.23 1.41
N ILE A 63 7.90 22.02 0.22
CA ILE A 63 9.19 21.37 0.00
C ILE A 63 10.04 22.26 -0.90
N LEU A 64 11.32 22.46 -0.58
CA LEU A 64 12.23 23.36 -1.31
C LEU A 64 11.64 24.77 -1.54
N GLY A 65 10.86 25.26 -0.58
CA GLY A 65 10.20 26.57 -0.66
C GLY A 65 8.98 26.62 -1.58
N LYS A 66 8.53 25.48 -2.13
CA LYS A 66 7.38 25.37 -3.02
C LYS A 66 6.21 24.67 -2.33
N LYS A 67 4.99 25.11 -2.60
CA LYS A 67 3.79 24.41 -2.14
C LYS A 67 3.54 23.14 -2.95
N LEU A 68 2.95 22.15 -2.30
CA LEU A 68 2.46 20.93 -2.94
C LEU A 68 1.06 21.16 -3.49
N GLU A 69 0.81 20.70 -4.70
CA GLU A 69 -0.47 20.77 -5.38
C GLU A 69 -0.96 19.35 -5.71
N PRO A 70 -2.08 18.88 -5.13
CA PRO A 70 -2.63 17.57 -5.45
C PRO A 70 -3.31 17.56 -6.82
N VAL A 71 -3.08 16.51 -7.59
CA VAL A 71 -3.82 16.20 -8.82
C VAL A 71 -4.53 14.86 -8.61
N VAL A 72 -5.82 14.92 -8.28
CA VAL A 72 -6.64 13.76 -7.95
C VAL A 72 -7.36 13.26 -9.19
N VAL A 73 -7.27 11.97 -9.46
CA VAL A 73 -7.98 11.30 -10.55
C VAL A 73 -8.67 10.03 -10.04
N ASP A 74 -9.87 9.75 -10.57
CA ASP A 74 -10.64 8.54 -10.27
C ASP A 74 -10.57 7.56 -11.46
N PRO A 75 -9.88 6.43 -11.34
CA PRO A 75 -9.90 5.36 -12.34
C PRO A 75 -11.09 4.40 -12.18
N ALA A 76 -12.02 4.65 -11.26
CA ALA A 76 -13.31 3.97 -11.12
C ALA A 76 -13.23 2.43 -11.07
N SER A 77 -12.22 1.85 -10.39
CA SER A 77 -11.96 0.40 -10.33
C SER A 77 -11.85 -0.27 -11.71
N ASN A 78 -11.43 0.50 -12.71
CA ASN A 78 -11.25 0.06 -14.10
C ASN A 78 -9.75 0.02 -14.43
N TRP A 79 -9.19 -1.17 -14.61
CA TRP A 79 -7.74 -1.37 -14.73
C TRP A 79 -7.11 -0.67 -15.94
N PRO A 80 -7.69 -0.72 -17.17
CA PRO A 80 -7.21 0.08 -18.31
C PRO A 80 -7.23 1.58 -18.03
N LEU A 81 -8.23 2.08 -17.30
CA LEU A 81 -8.35 3.50 -16.97
C LEU A 81 -7.25 3.95 -15.98
N PHE A 82 -6.75 3.06 -15.13
CA PHE A 82 -5.56 3.36 -14.31
C PHE A 82 -4.36 3.75 -15.17
N ALA A 83 -4.06 2.98 -16.22
CA ALA A 83 -2.96 3.27 -17.13
C ALA A 83 -3.15 4.59 -17.87
N GLU A 84 -4.36 4.85 -18.38
CA GLU A 84 -4.71 6.12 -19.05
C GLU A 84 -4.53 7.32 -18.12
N LYS A 85 -5.08 7.24 -16.89
CA LYS A 85 -4.96 8.31 -15.88
C LYS A 85 -3.50 8.54 -15.48
N MET A 86 -2.72 7.47 -15.28
CA MET A 86 -1.29 7.59 -14.97
C MET A 86 -0.52 8.30 -16.07
N ARG A 87 -0.78 7.96 -17.33
CA ARG A 87 -0.18 8.65 -18.47
C ARG A 87 -0.55 10.13 -18.48
N GLY A 88 -1.82 10.47 -18.21
CA GLY A 88 -2.29 11.85 -18.07
C GLY A 88 -1.58 12.62 -16.96
N LEU A 89 -1.46 12.02 -15.78
CA LEU A 89 -0.75 12.62 -14.64
C LEU A 89 0.71 12.98 -15.00
N ILE A 90 1.43 12.09 -15.67
CA ILE A 90 2.84 12.31 -16.02
C ILE A 90 2.97 13.27 -17.21
N THR A 91 2.21 13.06 -18.29
CA THR A 91 2.45 13.78 -19.55
C THR A 91 1.72 15.11 -19.64
N LYS A 92 0.48 15.20 -19.13
CA LYS A 92 -0.37 16.38 -19.19
C LYS A 92 -0.21 17.24 -17.95
N ASP A 93 -0.41 16.63 -16.78
CA ASP A 93 -0.44 17.35 -15.52
C ASP A 93 0.97 17.62 -14.97
N LYS A 94 1.98 16.86 -15.44
CA LYS A 94 3.40 17.00 -15.04
C LYS A 94 3.61 16.81 -13.55
N VAL A 95 3.02 15.74 -13.00
CA VAL A 95 3.24 15.41 -11.58
C VAL A 95 4.68 14.95 -11.34
N ASP A 96 5.23 15.32 -10.17
CA ASP A 96 6.58 14.95 -9.75
C ASP A 96 6.63 13.56 -9.08
N VAL A 97 5.47 13.11 -8.58
CA VAL A 97 5.28 11.81 -7.90
C VAL A 97 3.83 11.40 -7.99
N THR A 98 3.55 10.10 -7.94
CA THR A 98 2.19 9.57 -7.81
C THR A 98 2.10 8.65 -6.60
N PHE A 99 1.06 8.81 -5.79
CA PHE A 99 0.62 7.86 -4.77
C PHE A 99 -0.65 7.20 -5.28
N GLY A 100 -0.68 5.88 -5.34
CA GLY A 100 -1.83 5.25 -5.96
C GLY A 100 -1.82 3.75 -6.06
N CYS A 101 -2.91 3.27 -6.62
CA CYS A 101 -3.30 1.89 -6.77
C CYS A 101 -3.63 1.22 -5.42
N TRP A 102 -4.40 0.17 -5.51
CA TRP A 102 -4.62 -0.81 -4.44
C TRP A 102 -4.34 -2.20 -4.96
N THR A 103 -5.07 -2.61 -5.99
CA THR A 103 -4.94 -3.96 -6.53
C THR A 103 -3.64 -4.14 -7.32
N SER A 104 -3.08 -5.34 -7.28
CA SER A 104 -1.91 -5.66 -8.11
C SER A 104 -2.20 -5.56 -9.60
N VAL A 105 -3.45 -5.80 -10.02
CA VAL A 105 -3.83 -5.62 -11.43
C VAL A 105 -3.83 -4.15 -11.84
N SER A 106 -4.24 -3.22 -10.96
CA SER A 106 -4.13 -1.79 -11.25
C SER A 106 -2.66 -1.35 -11.31
N ARG A 107 -1.82 -1.79 -10.36
CA ARG A 107 -0.37 -1.53 -10.38
C ARG A 107 0.27 -2.04 -11.67
N LYS A 108 -0.01 -3.29 -12.06
CA LYS A 108 0.52 -3.87 -13.31
C LYS A 108 0.03 -3.16 -14.57
N SER A 109 -1.14 -2.55 -14.53
CA SER A 109 -1.62 -1.71 -15.63
C SER A 109 -0.84 -0.40 -15.75
N VAL A 110 -0.43 0.21 -14.63
CA VAL A 110 0.32 1.47 -14.65
C VAL A 110 1.83 1.27 -14.78
N LEU A 111 2.35 0.10 -14.41
CA LEU A 111 3.79 -0.17 -14.36
C LEU A 111 4.51 0.15 -15.69
N PRO A 112 4.05 -0.33 -16.87
CA PRO A 112 4.70 0.03 -18.13
C PRO A 112 4.72 1.53 -18.40
N VAL A 113 3.67 2.24 -18.01
CA VAL A 113 3.55 3.70 -18.18
C VAL A 113 4.53 4.45 -17.31
N VAL A 114 4.65 4.03 -16.03
CA VAL A 114 5.57 4.64 -15.07
C VAL A 114 7.01 4.45 -15.51
N GLU A 115 7.36 3.26 -15.97
CA GLU A 115 8.72 2.94 -16.43
C GLU A 115 9.06 3.64 -17.75
N GLU A 116 8.17 3.58 -18.76
CA GLU A 116 8.35 4.25 -20.06
C GLU A 116 8.57 5.76 -19.93
N LEU A 117 7.80 6.39 -19.04
CA LEU A 117 7.81 7.83 -18.84
C LEU A 117 8.71 8.30 -17.69
N ASN A 118 9.46 7.39 -17.10
CA ASN A 118 10.33 7.63 -15.94
C ASN A 118 9.62 8.40 -14.81
N GLY A 119 8.41 7.97 -14.46
CA GLY A 119 7.67 8.51 -13.32
C GLY A 119 8.08 7.87 -12.00
N ILE A 120 7.50 8.33 -10.89
CA ILE A 120 7.63 7.72 -9.57
C ILE A 120 6.26 7.30 -9.07
N LEU A 121 6.11 6.03 -8.67
CA LEU A 121 4.92 5.51 -8.01
C LEU A 121 5.25 5.03 -6.60
N PHE A 122 4.53 5.52 -5.60
CA PHE A 122 4.44 4.91 -4.29
C PHE A 122 3.20 4.02 -4.23
N TYR A 123 3.42 2.73 -4.02
CA TYR A 123 2.39 1.71 -3.92
C TYR A 123 2.22 1.28 -2.45
N PRO A 124 1.11 1.68 -1.77
CA PRO A 124 0.99 1.58 -0.32
C PRO A 124 0.28 0.33 0.18
N VAL A 125 0.17 -0.72 -0.63
CA VAL A 125 -0.66 -1.88 -0.32
C VAL A 125 0.17 -3.16 -0.38
N GLN A 126 -0.22 -4.17 0.40
CA GLN A 126 0.37 -5.50 0.31
C GLN A 126 0.26 -6.05 -1.12
N TYR A 127 1.20 -6.91 -1.49
CA TYR A 127 1.18 -7.51 -2.83
C TYR A 127 1.86 -8.89 -2.83
N GLU A 128 1.74 -9.58 -3.96
CA GLU A 128 2.20 -10.95 -4.16
C GLU A 128 3.71 -11.12 -4.32
N GLY A 129 4.48 -10.03 -4.33
CA GLY A 129 5.87 -10.09 -4.77
C GLY A 129 6.00 -10.37 -6.26
N GLU A 130 7.08 -11.04 -6.66
CA GLU A 130 7.38 -11.47 -8.04
C GLU A 130 7.45 -10.30 -9.03
N GLU A 131 7.80 -9.13 -8.53
CA GLU A 131 7.94 -7.88 -9.26
C GLU A 131 8.87 -6.93 -8.50
N SER A 132 9.77 -6.28 -9.21
CA SER A 132 10.56 -5.17 -8.71
C SER A 132 10.78 -4.17 -9.84
N SER A 133 10.56 -2.89 -9.57
CA SER A 133 10.75 -1.81 -10.53
C SER A 133 11.60 -0.70 -9.95
N LYS A 134 12.45 -0.10 -10.80
CA LYS A 134 13.23 1.09 -10.43
C LYS A 134 12.32 2.27 -10.08
N ASN A 135 11.17 2.35 -10.72
CA ASN A 135 10.25 3.48 -10.66
C ASN A 135 9.13 3.32 -9.62
N VAL A 136 9.10 2.20 -8.88
CA VAL A 136 8.07 1.91 -7.89
C VAL A 136 8.69 1.69 -6.51
N PHE A 137 8.16 2.40 -5.51
CA PHE A 137 8.44 2.14 -4.10
C PHE A 137 7.28 1.38 -3.49
N TYR A 138 7.57 0.16 -3.03
CA TYR A 138 6.59 -0.75 -2.43
C TYR A 138 6.56 -0.52 -0.92
N THR A 139 5.61 0.29 -0.46
CA THR A 139 5.51 0.67 0.96
C THR A 139 4.55 -0.22 1.76
N GLY A 140 3.74 -1.04 1.08
CA GLY A 140 2.97 -2.12 1.68
C GLY A 140 3.78 -3.41 1.82
N ALA A 141 3.16 -4.43 2.42
CA ALA A 141 3.81 -5.71 2.71
C ALA A 141 4.10 -6.54 1.47
N SER A 142 5.28 -7.13 1.40
CA SER A 142 5.60 -8.27 0.53
C SER A 142 5.21 -9.59 1.21
N PRO A 143 5.20 -10.74 0.49
CA PRO A 143 4.74 -12.01 1.06
C PRO A 143 5.48 -12.46 2.32
N ASN A 144 6.78 -12.16 2.44
CA ASN A 144 7.56 -12.45 3.63
C ASN A 144 7.28 -11.50 4.81
N GLN A 145 6.51 -10.44 4.57
CA GLN A 145 6.06 -9.48 5.58
C GLN A 145 4.56 -9.61 5.92
N GLN A 146 3.85 -10.58 5.38
CA GLN A 146 2.42 -10.80 5.66
C GLN A 146 2.02 -12.27 5.51
N ALA A 147 1.95 -12.76 4.27
CA ALA A 147 1.30 -14.02 3.94
C ALA A 147 2.00 -15.23 4.57
N VAL A 148 3.32 -15.32 4.44
CA VAL A 148 4.09 -16.46 4.97
C VAL A 148 4.12 -16.44 6.51
N PRO A 149 4.45 -15.34 7.20
CA PRO A 149 4.40 -15.29 8.66
C PRO A 149 3.01 -15.56 9.24
N ALA A 150 1.94 -15.12 8.59
CA ALA A 150 0.57 -15.37 9.04
C ALA A 150 0.22 -16.87 8.99
N VAL A 151 0.58 -17.56 7.93
CA VAL A 151 0.37 -19.01 7.80
C VAL A 151 1.26 -19.77 8.77
N ASP A 152 2.50 -19.32 8.99
CA ASP A 152 3.40 -19.91 9.98
C ASP A 152 2.83 -19.78 11.41
N TYR A 153 2.31 -18.61 11.78
CA TYR A 153 1.61 -18.39 13.04
C TYR A 153 0.42 -19.33 13.21
N LEU A 154 -0.46 -19.43 12.22
CA LEU A 154 -1.61 -20.33 12.27
C LEU A 154 -1.20 -21.80 12.41
N MET A 155 -0.10 -22.20 11.77
CA MET A 155 0.43 -23.56 11.84
C MET A 155 1.00 -23.89 13.21
N ASN A 156 1.84 -23.01 13.76
CA ASN A 156 2.65 -23.27 14.93
C ASN A 156 1.96 -22.89 16.23
N GLU A 157 1.29 -21.72 16.28
CA GLU A 157 0.66 -21.21 17.50
C GLU A 157 -0.82 -21.66 17.61
N VAL A 158 -1.54 -21.66 16.48
CA VAL A 158 -2.96 -22.03 16.47
C VAL A 158 -3.17 -23.54 16.24
N GLY A 159 -2.19 -24.22 15.61
CA GLY A 159 -2.22 -25.65 15.35
C GLY A 159 -3.04 -26.06 14.14
N VAL A 160 -3.20 -25.18 13.15
CA VAL A 160 -3.94 -25.44 11.92
C VAL A 160 -3.25 -26.53 11.09
N LYS A 161 -4.05 -27.45 10.57
CA LYS A 161 -3.60 -28.61 9.76
C LYS A 161 -4.28 -28.67 8.39
N ARG A 162 -5.39 -27.94 8.20
CA ARG A 162 -6.12 -27.85 6.93
C ARG A 162 -6.33 -26.39 6.54
N TRP A 163 -6.25 -26.13 5.26
CA TRP A 163 -6.11 -24.77 4.75
C TRP A 163 -7.11 -24.51 3.63
N VAL A 164 -7.90 -23.46 3.78
CA VAL A 164 -8.73 -22.92 2.69
C VAL A 164 -8.09 -21.61 2.24
N LEU A 165 -7.62 -21.58 1.00
CA LEU A 165 -7.05 -20.39 0.37
C LEU A 165 -8.14 -19.76 -0.51
N ALA A 166 -8.84 -18.75 0.00
CA ALA A 166 -9.94 -18.09 -0.68
C ALA A 166 -9.53 -16.67 -1.14
N GLY A 167 -9.74 -16.36 -2.40
CA GLY A 167 -9.31 -15.08 -2.94
C GLY A 167 -10.13 -14.54 -4.09
N THR A 168 -9.98 -13.26 -4.37
CA THR A 168 -10.49 -12.63 -5.59
C THR A 168 -9.69 -13.14 -6.79
N ASP A 169 -10.36 -13.35 -7.93
CA ASP A 169 -9.74 -13.96 -9.12
C ASP A 169 -8.90 -12.95 -9.92
N TYR A 170 -7.69 -12.69 -9.47
CA TYR A 170 -6.68 -11.90 -10.21
C TYR A 170 -5.26 -12.23 -9.71
N VAL A 171 -4.25 -11.52 -10.23
CA VAL A 171 -2.83 -11.85 -10.05
C VAL A 171 -2.39 -11.95 -8.58
N TYR A 172 -2.83 -11.03 -7.71
CA TYR A 172 -2.41 -11.03 -6.30
C TYR A 172 -2.84 -12.30 -5.55
N PRO A 173 -4.12 -12.69 -5.48
CA PRO A 173 -4.52 -13.91 -4.81
C PRO A 173 -3.93 -15.18 -5.46
N ARG A 174 -3.90 -15.23 -6.79
CA ARG A 174 -3.38 -16.41 -7.49
C ARG A 174 -1.89 -16.63 -7.21
N THR A 175 -1.09 -15.58 -7.24
CA THR A 175 0.35 -15.67 -6.97
C THR A 175 0.63 -15.87 -5.48
N THR A 176 -0.04 -15.13 -4.60
CA THR A 176 0.09 -15.31 -3.14
C THR A 176 -0.28 -16.74 -2.73
N ASN A 177 -1.39 -17.28 -3.23
CA ASN A 177 -1.81 -18.64 -2.92
C ASN A 177 -0.87 -19.70 -3.52
N LYS A 178 -0.23 -19.42 -4.66
CA LYS A 178 0.83 -20.28 -5.22
C LYS A 178 2.05 -20.33 -4.28
N ILE A 179 2.47 -19.18 -3.74
CA ILE A 179 3.55 -19.10 -2.76
C ILE A 179 3.15 -19.86 -1.48
N LEU A 180 1.97 -19.60 -0.95
CA LEU A 180 1.47 -20.26 0.27
C LEU A 180 1.32 -21.77 0.10
N LYS A 181 0.84 -22.23 -1.05
CA LYS A 181 0.75 -23.67 -1.34
C LYS A 181 2.14 -24.31 -1.39
N ALA A 182 3.12 -23.64 -2.00
CA ALA A 182 4.50 -24.11 -2.01
C ALA A 182 5.11 -24.13 -0.59
N TYR A 183 4.87 -23.09 0.20
CA TYR A 183 5.25 -23.03 1.61
C TYR A 183 4.64 -24.17 2.42
N LEU A 184 3.33 -24.35 2.37
CA LEU A 184 2.62 -25.43 3.07
C LEU A 184 3.15 -26.82 2.71
N LYS A 185 3.41 -27.07 1.42
CA LYS A 185 4.05 -28.31 0.97
C LYS A 185 5.45 -28.50 1.52
N SER A 186 6.25 -27.45 1.61
CA SER A 186 7.59 -27.52 2.22
C SER A 186 7.53 -27.89 3.71
N LYS A 187 6.40 -27.63 4.37
CA LYS A 187 6.11 -28.01 5.76
C LYS A 187 5.42 -29.39 5.87
N GLY A 188 5.27 -30.12 4.77
CA GLY A 188 4.69 -31.46 4.76
C GLY A 188 3.15 -31.52 4.67
N VAL A 189 2.47 -30.40 4.40
CA VAL A 189 1.01 -30.39 4.22
C VAL A 189 0.66 -31.07 2.88
N ALA A 190 -0.24 -32.06 2.93
CA ALA A 190 -0.67 -32.80 1.75
C ALA A 190 -1.68 -31.99 0.91
N ASP A 191 -1.72 -32.20 -0.41
CA ASP A 191 -2.67 -31.51 -1.30
C ASP A 191 -4.14 -31.67 -0.87
N LYS A 192 -4.55 -32.82 -0.32
CA LYS A 192 -5.91 -33.07 0.19
C LYS A 192 -6.29 -32.20 1.39
N ASP A 193 -5.33 -31.59 2.05
CA ASP A 193 -5.50 -30.68 3.20
C ASP A 193 -5.41 -29.20 2.77
N ILE A 194 -5.42 -28.93 1.46
CA ILE A 194 -5.42 -27.58 0.89
C ILE A 194 -6.58 -27.45 -0.10
N MET A 195 -7.52 -26.54 0.18
CA MET A 195 -8.62 -26.17 -0.71
C MET A 195 -8.37 -24.77 -1.24
N VAL A 196 -8.64 -24.54 -2.53
CA VAL A 196 -8.42 -23.23 -3.16
C VAL A 196 -9.68 -22.79 -3.87
N ASN A 197 -10.14 -21.57 -3.62
CA ASN A 197 -11.29 -20.94 -4.26
C ASN A 197 -10.98 -19.53 -4.74
N TYR A 198 -11.47 -19.20 -5.93
CA TYR A 198 -11.39 -17.84 -6.47
C TYR A 198 -12.77 -17.38 -6.92
N THR A 199 -13.07 -16.09 -6.67
CA THR A 199 -14.30 -15.42 -7.07
C THR A 199 -14.01 -14.12 -7.80
N PRO A 200 -14.85 -13.65 -8.71
CA PRO A 200 -14.64 -12.36 -9.36
C PRO A 200 -14.73 -11.20 -8.34
N PHE A 201 -14.22 -10.02 -8.73
CA PHE A 201 -14.46 -8.79 -7.98
C PHE A 201 -15.95 -8.54 -7.81
N GLY A 202 -16.36 -8.02 -6.64
CA GLY A 202 -17.76 -7.73 -6.34
C GLY A 202 -18.65 -8.97 -6.15
N HIS A 203 -18.05 -10.16 -5.96
CA HIS A 203 -18.80 -11.38 -5.71
C HIS A 203 -19.66 -11.29 -4.44
N SER A 204 -20.94 -11.64 -4.54
CA SER A 204 -21.91 -11.45 -3.45
C SER A 204 -22.60 -12.75 -2.98
N ASP A 205 -22.61 -13.81 -3.78
CA ASP A 205 -23.25 -15.09 -3.44
C ASP A 205 -22.23 -16.09 -2.89
N TRP A 206 -22.01 -16.06 -1.60
CA TRP A 206 -21.03 -16.91 -0.89
C TRP A 206 -21.60 -18.21 -0.35
N GLN A 207 -22.89 -18.47 -0.51
CA GLN A 207 -23.59 -19.58 0.15
C GLN A 207 -22.92 -20.94 -0.14
N SER A 208 -22.69 -21.27 -1.39
CA SER A 208 -22.06 -22.54 -1.79
C SER A 208 -20.62 -22.66 -1.30
N ILE A 209 -19.83 -21.60 -1.48
CA ILE A 209 -18.40 -21.60 -1.11
C ILE A 209 -18.24 -21.78 0.41
N VAL A 210 -19.02 -21.04 1.21
CA VAL A 210 -18.98 -21.15 2.67
C VAL A 210 -19.47 -22.52 3.15
N SER A 211 -20.49 -23.11 2.49
CA SER A 211 -20.92 -24.48 2.75
C SER A 211 -19.80 -25.49 2.48
N ASP A 212 -19.06 -25.34 1.37
CA ASP A 212 -17.91 -26.19 1.06
C ASP A 212 -16.77 -26.02 2.07
N VAL A 213 -16.50 -24.80 2.52
CA VAL A 213 -15.53 -24.51 3.60
C VAL A 213 -15.93 -25.23 4.89
N LYS A 214 -17.20 -25.13 5.28
CA LYS A 214 -17.74 -25.80 6.47
C LYS A 214 -17.58 -27.31 6.38
N LYS A 215 -17.96 -27.91 5.24
CA LYS A 215 -17.80 -29.34 4.98
C LYS A 215 -16.31 -29.74 5.00
N PHE A 216 -15.45 -28.98 4.38
CA PHE A 216 -14.02 -29.22 4.38
C PHE A 216 -13.43 -29.19 5.80
N GLY A 217 -13.89 -28.26 6.65
CA GLY A 217 -13.46 -28.13 8.05
C GLY A 217 -14.05 -29.18 9.01
N SER A 218 -15.04 -30.00 8.58
CA SER A 218 -15.75 -30.97 9.47
C SER A 218 -15.00 -32.27 9.73
N THR A 219 -13.73 -32.39 9.33
CA THR A 219 -12.96 -33.66 9.36
C THR A 219 -12.22 -33.93 10.67
N GLY A 220 -12.38 -33.11 11.70
CA GLY A 220 -11.69 -33.24 12.99
C GLY A 220 -10.27 -32.68 13.02
N LYS A 221 -9.72 -32.24 11.87
CA LYS A 221 -8.46 -31.49 11.80
C LYS A 221 -8.74 -30.00 11.89
N LYS A 222 -7.96 -29.26 12.71
CA LYS A 222 -8.09 -27.81 12.81
C LYS A 222 -7.88 -27.17 11.44
N THR A 223 -8.89 -26.42 10.99
CA THR A 223 -8.95 -25.80 9.66
C THR A 223 -8.99 -24.29 9.82
N ALA A 224 -8.34 -23.56 8.91
CA ALA A 224 -8.44 -22.12 8.81
C ALA A 224 -8.67 -21.67 7.37
N VAL A 225 -9.28 -20.51 7.21
CA VAL A 225 -9.36 -19.78 5.95
C VAL A 225 -8.27 -18.72 5.91
N VAL A 226 -7.47 -18.71 4.85
CA VAL A 226 -6.57 -17.63 4.49
C VAL A 226 -7.23 -16.82 3.39
N SER A 227 -7.62 -15.58 3.70
CA SER A 227 -8.40 -14.75 2.79
C SER A 227 -7.54 -13.70 2.10
N THR A 228 -7.53 -13.78 0.77
CA THR A 228 -7.01 -12.76 -0.15
C THR A 228 -8.16 -12.12 -0.95
N ILE A 229 -9.36 -12.05 -0.35
CA ILE A 229 -10.53 -11.39 -0.93
C ILE A 229 -10.36 -9.88 -0.78
N ASN A 230 -10.63 -9.12 -1.84
CA ASN A 230 -10.45 -7.67 -1.89
C ASN A 230 -11.78 -6.94 -2.13
N GLY A 231 -11.83 -5.70 -1.61
CA GLY A 231 -12.92 -4.78 -1.85
C GLY A 231 -14.23 -5.17 -1.17
N ASP A 232 -15.32 -4.75 -1.78
CA ASP A 232 -16.68 -4.88 -1.26
C ASP A 232 -17.18 -6.34 -1.11
N ALA A 233 -16.55 -7.30 -1.80
CA ALA A 233 -16.84 -8.73 -1.66
C ALA A 233 -16.59 -9.29 -0.24
N ASN A 234 -15.77 -8.62 0.58
CA ASN A 234 -15.56 -9.00 1.98
C ASN A 234 -16.83 -8.90 2.83
N VAL A 235 -17.68 -7.91 2.57
CA VAL A 235 -18.93 -7.68 3.33
C VAL A 235 -19.85 -8.91 3.28
N PRO A 236 -20.32 -9.38 2.11
CA PRO A 236 -21.15 -10.58 2.04
C PRO A 236 -20.42 -11.87 2.42
N PHE A 237 -19.09 -11.94 2.23
CA PHE A 237 -18.30 -13.09 2.67
C PHE A 237 -18.39 -13.31 4.18
N TYR A 238 -18.06 -12.30 4.98
CA TYR A 238 -18.11 -12.39 6.44
C TYR A 238 -19.53 -12.58 6.96
N LYS A 239 -20.52 -11.92 6.34
CA LYS A 239 -21.93 -12.12 6.67
C LYS A 239 -22.32 -13.58 6.50
N GLU A 240 -21.93 -14.22 5.40
CA GLU A 240 -22.29 -15.60 5.13
C GLU A 240 -21.55 -16.60 6.04
N LEU A 241 -20.31 -16.32 6.45
CA LEU A 241 -19.64 -17.11 7.48
C LEU A 241 -20.49 -17.17 8.76
N GLY A 242 -20.94 -16.01 9.24
CA GLY A 242 -21.81 -15.92 10.42
C GLY A 242 -23.15 -16.65 10.22
N ASN A 243 -23.80 -16.49 9.07
CA ASN A 243 -25.07 -17.15 8.73
C ASN A 243 -24.96 -18.68 8.82
N GLN A 244 -23.83 -19.25 8.43
CA GLN A 244 -23.60 -20.69 8.45
C GLN A 244 -22.94 -21.19 9.74
N GLY A 245 -22.75 -20.30 10.75
CA GLY A 245 -22.19 -20.65 12.05
C GLY A 245 -20.69 -20.94 12.02
N ILE A 246 -19.96 -20.35 11.07
CA ILE A 246 -18.50 -20.33 11.08
C ILE A 246 -18.05 -19.17 11.97
N SER A 247 -17.26 -19.51 12.99
CA SER A 247 -16.68 -18.57 13.95
C SER A 247 -15.17 -18.78 14.07
N ALA A 248 -14.50 -17.89 14.77
CA ALA A 248 -13.08 -18.01 15.03
C ALA A 248 -12.72 -19.29 15.84
N ASP A 249 -13.65 -19.79 16.67
CA ASP A 249 -13.44 -21.00 17.47
C ASP A 249 -13.37 -22.27 16.63
N ASN A 250 -14.18 -22.34 15.57
CA ASN A 250 -14.27 -23.56 14.75
C ASN A 250 -13.45 -23.50 13.46
N ILE A 251 -13.50 -22.42 12.71
CA ILE A 251 -12.71 -22.20 11.49
C ILE A 251 -12.27 -20.73 11.45
N PRO A 252 -11.15 -20.37 12.11
CA PRO A 252 -10.65 -19.00 12.07
C PRO A 252 -10.31 -18.56 10.64
N VAL A 253 -10.57 -17.30 10.35
CA VAL A 253 -10.13 -16.62 9.13
C VAL A 253 -8.93 -15.76 9.48
N VAL A 254 -7.87 -15.78 8.67
CA VAL A 254 -6.87 -14.72 8.63
C VAL A 254 -7.01 -13.97 7.30
N ALA A 255 -7.26 -12.68 7.37
CA ALA A 255 -7.43 -11.82 6.21
C ALA A 255 -6.17 -11.00 5.93
N PHE A 256 -5.89 -10.78 4.63
CA PHE A 256 -4.78 -9.96 4.17
C PHE A 256 -5.21 -8.63 3.54
N SER A 257 -6.52 -8.40 3.45
CA SER A 257 -7.09 -7.19 2.84
C SER A 257 -8.32 -6.67 3.61
N VAL A 258 -8.40 -6.96 4.91
CA VAL A 258 -9.41 -6.44 5.82
C VAL A 258 -8.71 -5.78 7.00
N GLY A 259 -8.95 -4.50 7.15
CA GLY A 259 -8.48 -3.68 8.26
C GLY A 259 -9.64 -2.96 8.94
N GLU A 260 -9.32 -1.97 9.74
CA GLU A 260 -10.30 -1.21 10.53
C GLU A 260 -11.34 -0.49 9.65
N GLU A 261 -10.94 -0.04 8.45
CA GLU A 261 -11.86 0.66 7.53
C GLU A 261 -12.92 -0.29 6.98
N GLU A 262 -12.53 -1.48 6.53
CA GLU A 262 -13.47 -2.50 6.05
C GLU A 262 -14.41 -2.97 7.16
N LEU A 263 -13.93 -3.06 8.41
CA LEU A 263 -14.74 -3.43 9.57
C LEU A 263 -15.72 -2.35 10.00
N SER A 264 -15.43 -1.07 9.74
CA SER A 264 -16.27 0.05 10.16
C SER A 264 -17.69 0.02 9.57
N GLY A 265 -17.90 -0.71 8.48
CA GLY A 265 -19.19 -0.91 7.80
C GLY A 265 -19.90 -2.23 8.14
N LEU A 266 -19.35 -3.04 9.05
CA LEU A 266 -19.83 -4.39 9.35
C LEU A 266 -20.41 -4.51 10.77
N ASP A 267 -21.33 -5.49 10.96
CA ASP A 267 -21.60 -6.03 12.30
C ASP A 267 -20.40 -6.89 12.71
N THR A 268 -19.61 -6.40 13.65
CA THR A 268 -18.38 -7.06 14.09
C THR A 268 -18.59 -8.20 15.07
N LYS A 269 -19.74 -8.28 15.75
CA LYS A 269 -20.01 -9.33 16.76
C LYS A 269 -19.72 -10.74 16.28
N PRO A 270 -20.23 -11.20 15.10
CA PRO A 270 -19.93 -12.54 14.60
C PRO A 270 -18.48 -12.70 14.12
N LEU A 271 -17.71 -11.60 14.01
CA LEU A 271 -16.35 -11.59 13.49
C LEU A 271 -15.28 -11.61 14.59
N VAL A 272 -15.67 -11.37 15.84
CA VAL A 272 -14.74 -11.36 16.98
C VAL A 272 -13.93 -12.66 17.02
N GLY A 273 -12.61 -12.52 17.19
CA GLY A 273 -11.67 -13.63 17.21
C GLY A 273 -11.11 -14.04 15.86
N HIS A 274 -11.72 -13.64 14.72
CA HIS A 274 -11.08 -13.79 13.43
C HIS A 274 -9.87 -12.85 13.34
N LEU A 275 -8.93 -13.17 12.46
CA LEU A 275 -7.61 -12.57 12.40
C LEU A 275 -7.39 -11.74 11.12
N ALA A 276 -6.49 -10.79 11.22
CA ALA A 276 -5.87 -10.16 10.07
C ALA A 276 -4.35 -10.11 10.25
N ALA A 277 -3.63 -10.09 9.12
CA ALA A 277 -2.18 -9.95 9.12
C ALA A 277 -1.79 -8.66 8.39
N TRP A 278 -1.09 -7.79 9.10
CA TRP A 278 -0.65 -6.49 8.60
C TRP A 278 0.70 -6.07 9.18
N ASN A 279 1.20 -4.91 8.78
CA ASN A 279 2.37 -4.28 9.41
C ASN A 279 1.97 -3.16 10.38
N TYR A 280 0.69 -2.84 10.47
CA TYR A 280 0.14 -1.81 11.33
C TYR A 280 -1.32 -2.13 11.69
N PHE A 281 -1.70 -1.80 12.91
CA PHE A 281 -3.08 -1.65 13.37
C PHE A 281 -3.22 -0.30 14.10
N GLN A 282 -4.41 0.31 14.04
CA GLN A 282 -4.67 1.57 14.73
C GLN A 282 -4.36 1.50 16.23
N SER A 283 -4.52 0.34 16.83
CA SER A 283 -4.22 0.06 18.24
C SER A 283 -2.73 0.06 18.60
N ALA A 284 -1.83 0.33 17.65
CA ALA A 284 -0.39 0.39 17.94
C ALA A 284 -0.04 1.49 18.94
N GLU A 285 0.70 1.11 19.99
CA GLU A 285 1.10 2.01 21.08
C GLU A 285 2.41 2.73 20.71
N ALA A 286 2.30 3.91 20.09
CA ALA A 286 3.43 4.78 19.78
C ALA A 286 2.96 6.23 19.70
N ASP A 287 3.71 7.17 20.26
CA ASP A 287 3.36 8.61 20.26
C ASP A 287 3.10 9.14 18.84
N VAL A 288 3.92 8.73 17.87
CA VAL A 288 3.76 9.12 16.48
C VAL A 288 2.45 8.59 15.86
N ASN A 289 1.95 7.46 16.34
CA ASN A 289 0.66 6.92 15.93
C ASN A 289 -0.51 7.72 16.52
N GLU A 290 -0.41 8.06 17.80
CA GLU A 290 -1.42 8.91 18.45
C GLU A 290 -1.55 10.27 17.74
N GLU A 291 -0.42 10.88 17.36
CA GLU A 291 -0.38 12.12 16.58
C GLU A 291 -1.04 11.93 15.19
N PHE A 292 -0.75 10.83 14.52
CA PHE A 292 -1.33 10.54 13.20
C PHE A 292 -2.84 10.34 13.28
N ILE A 293 -3.32 9.56 14.26
CA ILE A 293 -4.75 9.32 14.49
C ILE A 293 -5.47 10.65 14.80
N ALA A 294 -4.88 11.48 15.67
CA ALA A 294 -5.46 12.78 16.02
C ALA A 294 -5.53 13.71 14.80
N SER A 295 -4.47 13.77 14.00
CA SER A 295 -4.43 14.54 12.74
C SER A 295 -5.49 14.05 11.75
N TRP A 296 -5.63 12.74 11.59
CA TRP A 296 -6.63 12.13 10.72
C TRP A 296 -8.06 12.49 11.09
N LYS A 297 -8.44 12.27 12.36
CA LYS A 297 -9.77 12.61 12.88
C LYS A 297 -10.08 14.10 12.73
N LYS A 298 -9.10 14.95 13.04
CA LYS A 298 -9.22 16.40 12.88
C LYS A 298 -9.40 16.80 11.41
N TYR A 299 -8.63 16.20 10.49
CA TYR A 299 -8.72 16.49 9.07
C TYR A 299 -10.08 16.07 8.52
N MET A 300 -10.55 14.88 8.86
CA MET A 300 -11.85 14.35 8.45
C MET A 300 -13.04 14.99 9.18
N LYS A 301 -12.79 15.74 10.27
CA LYS A 301 -13.81 16.32 11.16
C LYS A 301 -14.79 15.27 11.70
N ASP A 302 -14.28 14.08 11.97
CA ASP A 302 -15.05 12.94 12.46
C ASP A 302 -14.20 12.07 13.38
N ASP A 303 -14.53 12.05 14.66
CA ASP A 303 -13.81 11.29 15.68
C ASP A 303 -13.99 9.77 15.57
N LYS A 304 -14.93 9.31 14.74
CA LYS A 304 -15.18 7.89 14.47
C LYS A 304 -14.32 7.35 13.35
N LYS A 305 -13.63 8.20 12.60
CA LYS A 305 -12.73 7.77 11.52
C LYS A 305 -11.56 6.97 12.06
N VAL A 306 -11.30 5.86 11.39
CA VAL A 306 -10.24 4.92 11.74
C VAL A 306 -9.04 5.08 10.82
N THR A 307 -7.90 4.55 11.26
CA THR A 307 -6.68 4.39 10.46
C THR A 307 -6.41 2.91 10.23
N ASN A 308 -5.72 2.57 9.16
CA ASN A 308 -5.39 1.20 8.81
C ASN A 308 -3.98 1.09 8.18
N ASP A 309 -3.53 -0.12 7.89
CA ASP A 309 -2.19 -0.39 7.34
C ASP A 309 -1.89 0.34 6.03
N PRO A 310 -2.75 0.36 4.99
CA PRO A 310 -2.45 1.10 3.76
C PRO A 310 -2.34 2.62 3.97
N MET A 311 -3.02 3.18 4.96
CA MET A 311 -2.87 4.58 5.35
C MET A 311 -1.51 4.83 6.00
N GLU A 312 -1.05 3.93 6.89
CA GLU A 312 0.28 3.96 7.46
C GLU A 312 1.36 3.87 6.38
N ALA A 313 1.20 2.94 5.43
CA ALA A 313 2.13 2.79 4.31
C ALA A 313 2.17 4.03 3.41
N THR A 314 1.04 4.69 3.21
CA THR A 314 0.94 5.99 2.52
C THR A 314 1.66 7.09 3.30
N TYR A 315 1.45 7.17 4.62
CA TYR A 315 2.14 8.10 5.51
C TYR A 315 3.66 7.93 5.43
N ILE A 316 4.15 6.72 5.57
CA ILE A 316 5.58 6.41 5.48
C ILE A 316 6.13 6.81 4.10
N GLY A 317 5.49 6.38 3.02
CA GLY A 317 5.91 6.69 1.65
C GLY A 317 5.98 8.19 1.39
N PHE A 318 4.97 8.94 1.84
CA PHE A 318 4.95 10.40 1.68
C PHE A 318 6.08 11.08 2.47
N LYS A 319 6.30 10.68 3.72
CA LYS A 319 7.41 11.20 4.54
C LYS A 319 8.79 10.89 3.94
N MET A 320 8.96 9.68 3.39
CA MET A 320 10.19 9.29 2.71
C MET A 320 10.42 10.10 1.44
N TRP A 321 9.36 10.31 0.64
CA TRP A 321 9.45 11.14 -0.56
C TRP A 321 9.86 12.57 -0.23
N VAL A 322 9.26 13.20 0.78
CA VAL A 322 9.66 14.55 1.23
C VAL A 322 11.13 14.58 1.58
N LYS A 323 11.61 13.64 2.41
CA LYS A 323 13.04 13.57 2.78
C LYS A 323 13.96 13.32 1.58
N ALA A 324 13.55 12.48 0.63
CA ALA A 324 14.34 12.19 -0.56
C ALA A 324 14.45 13.42 -1.48
N VAL A 325 13.37 14.17 -1.68
CA VAL A 325 13.38 15.44 -2.44
C VAL A 325 14.27 16.49 -1.76
N GLU A 326 14.16 16.64 -0.43
CA GLU A 326 15.01 17.53 0.34
C GLU A 326 16.49 17.14 0.23
N LYS A 327 16.81 15.87 0.36
CA LYS A 327 18.17 15.31 0.22
C LYS A 327 18.73 15.49 -1.19
N ALA A 328 17.90 15.29 -2.21
CA ALA A 328 18.28 15.50 -3.62
C ALA A 328 18.37 16.98 -4.00
N GLY A 329 17.70 17.87 -3.27
CA GLY A 329 17.58 19.29 -3.60
C GLY A 329 16.78 19.57 -4.87
N THR A 330 16.02 18.59 -5.37
CA THR A 330 15.27 18.65 -6.62
C THR A 330 14.15 17.60 -6.63
N THR A 331 13.13 17.80 -7.48
CA THR A 331 12.10 16.79 -7.80
C THR A 331 12.44 15.94 -9.02
N ASN A 332 13.63 16.10 -9.62
CA ASN A 332 14.07 15.27 -10.74
C ASN A 332 13.99 13.78 -10.37
N THR A 333 13.31 12.98 -11.19
CA THR A 333 13.02 11.58 -10.92
C THR A 333 14.27 10.77 -10.54
N ASP A 334 15.31 10.79 -11.38
CA ASP A 334 16.51 9.95 -11.13
C ASP A 334 17.23 10.37 -9.85
N ALA A 335 17.32 11.67 -9.59
CA ALA A 335 17.93 12.18 -8.36
C ALA A 335 17.14 11.77 -7.10
N VAL A 336 15.81 11.76 -7.18
CA VAL A 336 14.92 11.32 -6.07
C VAL A 336 15.02 9.81 -5.87
N LEU A 337 15.05 9.01 -6.95
CA LEU A 337 15.24 7.56 -6.88
C LEU A 337 16.57 7.21 -6.17
N ASP A 338 17.67 7.86 -6.57
CA ASP A 338 18.98 7.64 -5.95
C ASP A 338 19.01 8.09 -4.47
N ALA A 339 18.34 9.20 -4.15
CA ALA A 339 18.31 9.74 -2.80
C ALA A 339 17.45 8.90 -1.85
N MET A 340 16.48 8.12 -2.36
CA MET A 340 15.50 7.41 -1.57
C MET A 340 16.09 6.24 -0.78
N VAL A 341 17.03 5.52 -1.35
CA VAL A 341 17.61 4.35 -0.69
C VAL A 341 18.31 4.76 0.62
N GLY A 342 17.97 4.06 1.69
CA GLY A 342 18.44 4.35 3.04
C GLY A 342 17.68 5.47 3.77
N VAL A 343 16.70 6.10 3.13
CA VAL A 343 15.80 7.03 3.85
C VAL A 343 15.04 6.28 4.92
N SER A 344 15.04 6.84 6.13
CA SER A 344 14.40 6.26 7.31
C SER A 344 13.43 7.27 7.93
N VAL A 345 12.26 6.82 8.29
CA VAL A 345 11.22 7.65 8.94
C VAL A 345 10.62 6.91 10.13
N PRO A 346 10.09 7.63 11.14
CA PRO A 346 9.38 6.99 12.25
C PRO A 346 8.23 6.13 11.72
N ASN A 347 8.13 4.91 12.24
CA ASN A 347 7.05 3.98 11.95
C ASN A 347 5.92 4.17 12.97
N LEU A 348 4.66 4.15 12.54
CA LEU A 348 3.50 4.28 13.43
C LEU A 348 3.38 3.13 14.44
N THR A 349 4.06 1.99 14.20
CA THR A 349 4.16 0.87 15.15
C THR A 349 5.32 1.00 16.14
N GLY A 350 5.99 2.14 16.13
CA GLY A 350 7.24 2.39 16.86
C GLY A 350 8.50 2.04 16.05
N GLY A 351 9.63 2.60 16.44
CA GLY A 351 10.88 2.47 15.70
C GLY A 351 10.87 3.19 14.36
N TYR A 352 11.56 2.64 13.39
CA TYR A 352 11.75 3.25 12.08
C TYR A 352 11.47 2.26 10.95
N ALA A 353 10.90 2.78 9.86
CA ALA A 353 10.87 2.12 8.56
C ALA A 353 11.98 2.69 7.69
N THR A 354 12.71 1.83 6.98
CA THR A 354 13.84 2.22 6.12
C THR A 354 13.61 1.70 4.70
N MET A 355 13.83 2.56 3.72
CA MET A 355 13.77 2.17 2.31
C MET A 355 15.03 1.40 1.92
N MET A 356 14.82 0.16 1.49
CA MET A 356 15.90 -0.74 1.13
C MET A 356 16.29 -0.62 -0.36
N PRO A 357 17.47 -1.13 -0.77
CA PRO A 357 17.93 -1.07 -2.15
C PRO A 357 17.01 -1.72 -3.19
N ASN A 358 16.14 -2.62 -2.76
CA ASN A 358 15.14 -3.28 -3.59
C ASN A 358 13.80 -2.52 -3.68
N HIS A 359 13.76 -1.28 -3.18
CA HIS A 359 12.58 -0.41 -3.09
C HIS A 359 11.43 -0.95 -2.23
N HIS A 360 11.76 -1.81 -1.26
CA HIS A 360 10.86 -2.27 -0.21
C HIS A 360 11.28 -1.70 1.15
N LEU A 361 10.41 -1.81 2.14
CA LEU A 361 10.63 -1.29 3.49
C LEU A 361 11.06 -2.38 4.48
N THR A 362 11.70 -1.94 5.57
CA THR A 362 11.75 -2.72 6.80
C THR A 362 10.48 -2.46 7.60
N LYS A 363 9.72 -3.51 7.95
CA LYS A 363 8.50 -3.41 8.74
C LYS A 363 8.34 -4.59 9.70
N PRO A 364 7.70 -4.43 10.87
CA PRO A 364 7.27 -5.57 11.66
C PRO A 364 6.11 -6.29 10.98
N VAL A 365 5.88 -7.56 11.32
CA VAL A 365 4.67 -8.29 10.94
C VAL A 365 3.81 -8.46 12.19
N LEU A 366 2.53 -8.14 12.07
CA LEU A 366 1.56 -8.20 13.15
C LEU A 366 0.42 -9.14 12.77
N ILE A 367 -0.05 -9.93 13.73
CA ILE A 367 -1.33 -10.64 13.66
C ILE A 367 -2.26 -9.97 14.65
N GLY A 368 -3.37 -9.46 14.16
CA GLY A 368 -4.41 -8.81 14.95
C GLY A 368 -5.67 -9.66 15.00
N GLU A 369 -6.30 -9.70 16.16
CA GLU A 369 -7.59 -10.33 16.41
C GLU A 369 -8.68 -9.26 16.40
N ILE A 370 -9.75 -9.49 15.64
CA ILE A 370 -10.89 -8.58 15.54
C ILE A 370 -11.60 -8.51 16.88
N GLN A 371 -11.82 -7.28 17.36
CA GLN A 371 -12.55 -6.96 18.57
C GLN A 371 -13.99 -6.48 18.25
N GLU A 372 -14.87 -6.45 19.25
CA GLU A 372 -16.28 -6.07 19.06
C GLU A 372 -16.46 -4.62 18.56
N ASP A 373 -15.53 -3.74 18.91
CA ASP A 373 -15.53 -2.33 18.47
C ASP A 373 -14.96 -2.09 17.08
N GLY A 374 -14.59 -3.17 16.35
CA GLY A 374 -13.99 -3.08 15.02
C GLY A 374 -12.51 -2.73 15.01
N GLN A 375 -11.87 -2.70 16.17
CA GLN A 375 -10.42 -2.57 16.30
C GLN A 375 -9.76 -3.95 16.30
N PHE A 376 -8.43 -3.96 16.30
CA PHE A 376 -7.63 -5.19 16.41
C PHE A 376 -6.80 -5.18 17.68
N GLU A 377 -6.81 -6.30 18.39
CA GLU A 377 -5.81 -6.59 19.41
C GLU A 377 -4.64 -7.33 18.75
N THR A 378 -3.43 -6.82 18.89
CA THR A 378 -2.23 -7.51 18.37
C THR A 378 -1.92 -8.72 19.23
N VAL A 379 -2.17 -9.92 18.70
CA VAL A 379 -1.94 -11.20 19.41
C VAL A 379 -0.58 -11.81 19.11
N TRP A 380 0.10 -11.35 18.06
CA TRP A 380 1.44 -11.78 17.69
C TRP A 380 2.16 -10.69 16.89
N LYS A 381 3.48 -10.62 17.09
CA LYS A 381 4.35 -9.66 16.39
C LYS A 381 5.73 -10.30 16.18
N THR A 382 6.39 -10.01 15.06
CA THR A 382 7.80 -10.36 14.86
C THR A 382 8.68 -9.67 15.90
N PRO A 383 9.74 -10.33 16.42
CA PRO A 383 10.67 -9.72 17.38
C PRO A 383 11.34 -8.45 16.83
N ASP A 384 11.71 -8.50 15.54
CA ASP A 384 12.37 -7.42 14.84
C ASP A 384 11.61 -7.06 13.55
N THR A 385 12.04 -5.99 12.89
CA THR A 385 11.55 -5.64 11.56
C THR A 385 12.05 -6.66 10.51
N VAL A 386 11.19 -6.96 9.56
CA VAL A 386 11.49 -7.82 8.41
C VAL A 386 11.78 -6.93 7.20
N VAL A 387 12.85 -7.25 6.48
CA VAL A 387 13.14 -6.61 5.18
C VAL A 387 12.18 -7.16 4.14
N GLY A 388 11.45 -6.29 3.46
CA GLY A 388 10.57 -6.70 2.36
C GLY A 388 11.38 -7.30 1.20
N ASP A 389 10.90 -8.41 0.65
CA ASP A 389 11.51 -9.06 -0.49
C ASP A 389 10.50 -9.27 -1.62
N ALA A 390 10.92 -8.88 -2.82
CA ALA A 390 10.12 -9.09 -4.03
C ALA A 390 10.07 -10.55 -4.47
N TRP A 391 11.10 -11.34 -4.15
CA TRP A 391 11.29 -12.67 -4.71
C TRP A 391 11.08 -13.77 -3.67
N SER A 392 10.19 -14.71 -3.98
CA SER A 392 9.82 -15.75 -3.04
C SER A 392 10.83 -16.90 -3.01
N ASP A 393 11.32 -17.26 -1.82
CA ASP A 393 12.15 -18.45 -1.59
C ASP A 393 11.45 -19.77 -1.93
N TYR A 394 10.11 -19.75 -2.01
CA TYR A 394 9.30 -20.96 -2.23
C TYR A 394 9.00 -21.23 -3.69
N LEU A 395 9.23 -20.27 -4.59
CA LEU A 395 9.04 -20.45 -6.03
C LEU A 395 10.37 -20.76 -6.71
N PRO A 396 10.48 -21.89 -7.43
CA PRO A 396 11.75 -22.31 -8.05
C PRO A 396 12.36 -21.29 -9.01
N GLY A 397 11.52 -20.46 -9.66
CA GLY A 397 11.99 -19.40 -10.57
C GLY A 397 12.54 -18.17 -9.86
N SER A 398 12.18 -17.95 -8.60
CA SER A 398 12.44 -16.70 -7.86
C SER A 398 13.43 -16.86 -6.73
N LYS A 399 13.56 -18.04 -6.14
CA LYS A 399 14.39 -18.31 -4.94
C LYS A 399 15.85 -17.91 -5.03
N ASP A 400 16.38 -17.74 -6.22
CA ASP A 400 17.76 -17.35 -6.48
C ASP A 400 17.88 -15.92 -7.00
N LEU A 401 16.76 -15.16 -6.98
CA LEU A 401 16.71 -13.77 -7.42
C LEU A 401 16.82 -12.81 -6.24
N ILE A 402 17.50 -11.68 -6.50
CA ILE A 402 17.52 -10.53 -5.61
C ILE A 402 17.28 -9.26 -6.42
N SER A 403 16.85 -8.21 -5.74
CA SER A 403 16.67 -6.86 -6.30
C SER A 403 17.62 -5.89 -5.63
N ASP A 404 18.39 -5.14 -6.40
CA ASP A 404 19.18 -4.00 -5.89
C ASP A 404 19.29 -2.94 -6.99
N TRP A 405 18.64 -1.80 -6.77
CA TRP A 405 18.58 -0.70 -7.72
C TRP A 405 19.76 0.27 -7.61
N ARG A 406 20.68 0.04 -6.66
CA ARG A 406 21.91 0.80 -6.55
C ARG A 406 22.94 0.40 -7.60
N LYS A 407 23.81 1.33 -7.96
CA LYS A 407 25.02 1.03 -8.74
C LYS A 407 25.98 0.13 -7.94
N PRO A 408 26.66 -0.79 -8.59
CA PRO A 408 26.70 -1.04 -10.03
C PRO A 408 25.66 -2.07 -10.51
N LEU A 409 24.80 -2.63 -9.62
CA LEU A 409 23.89 -3.72 -9.99
C LEU A 409 22.71 -3.23 -10.82
N GLU A 410 21.99 -2.23 -10.36
CA GLU A 410 20.80 -1.60 -11.00
C GLU A 410 19.88 -2.66 -11.65
N CYS A 411 19.49 -3.66 -10.87
CA CYS A 411 18.78 -4.85 -11.36
C CYS A 411 17.64 -5.25 -10.42
N GLY A 412 16.44 -5.40 -10.97
CA GLY A 412 15.26 -5.85 -10.24
C GLY A 412 15.17 -7.36 -10.06
N ALA A 413 15.88 -8.16 -10.86
CA ALA A 413 15.84 -9.61 -10.82
C ALA A 413 17.24 -10.20 -11.13
N TYR A 414 18.18 -9.97 -10.24
CA TYR A 414 19.54 -10.50 -10.36
C TYR A 414 19.60 -11.92 -9.83
N ASN A 415 19.95 -12.87 -10.69
CA ASN A 415 20.14 -14.25 -10.29
C ASN A 415 21.54 -14.45 -9.69
N VAL A 416 21.61 -14.75 -8.40
CA VAL A 416 22.88 -14.88 -7.65
C VAL A 416 23.72 -16.08 -8.08
N LYS A 417 23.13 -17.13 -8.67
CA LYS A 417 23.83 -18.32 -9.17
C LYS A 417 24.44 -18.09 -10.54
N THR A 418 23.65 -17.55 -11.47
CA THR A 418 24.11 -17.32 -12.84
C THR A 418 24.85 -16.00 -13.01
N LYS A 419 24.78 -15.12 -12.00
CA LYS A 419 25.36 -13.76 -12.00
C LYS A 419 24.86 -12.90 -13.17
N LYS A 420 23.60 -13.08 -13.54
CA LYS A 420 22.94 -12.32 -14.61
C LYS A 420 21.70 -11.62 -14.09
N CYS A 421 21.47 -10.42 -14.59
CA CYS A 421 20.18 -9.78 -14.48
C CYS A 421 19.25 -10.50 -15.47
N SER A 422 18.21 -11.18 -14.95
CA SER A 422 17.14 -11.71 -15.80
C SER A 422 16.28 -10.53 -16.17
N GLY A 423 16.44 -10.06 -17.43
CA GLY A 423 15.98 -8.79 -17.86
C GLY A 423 14.50 -8.57 -17.63
N GLN A 424 14.18 -7.44 -17.06
CA GLN A 424 13.13 -6.59 -17.56
C GLN A 424 13.78 -5.81 -18.72
N ASN A 425 13.86 -6.43 -19.88
CA ASN A 425 14.04 -5.70 -21.15
C ASN A 425 12.65 -5.21 -21.51
N TYR A 426 12.31 -4.00 -21.09
CA TYR A 426 11.22 -3.23 -21.64
C TYR A 426 11.71 -2.41 -22.82
#